data_205b029d5f739f5dacaad97f95810103
#
_entry.id   205b029d5f739f5dacaad97f95810103
#
_cell.length_a   1.000
_cell.length_b   1.000
_cell.length_c   1.000
_cell.angle_alpha   90.00
_cell.angle_beta   90.00
_cell.angle_gamma   90.00
#
_symmetry.space_group_name_H-M   'P 1'
#
loop_
_entity.id
_entity.type
_entity.pdbx_description
1 polymer ?
#
loop_
_entity_poly.entity_id
_entity_poly.type
_entity_poly.pdbx_seq_one_letter_code
_entity_poly.pdbx_strand_id
1 'polypeptide(L)'
;MAMSQDIHAHRILILDFGSQYTQLIARRVREIGVYCEIHPFDMSNEAIIAFAPRGIILAGGPESVHEADSPRAPQAVFDLKVPLFGICYGMQTMAEQMGGKVQGSDLREFGYARVDVVGKARLLDGIEDHVDDDGVLGLDVWMSHGDKVTEMPAGFQILASTPSCPIAAMADDARAYYGVQFHPEVTHTKQGLRILSRFVLDICGCAALWTPSNIVDDAIATVRAQVGSSKVLLGLSGGVDSSVVAALLHKAIGDQLTCVFVDNGLLRLHEGDQVMAMFAENMGVKVIRANAEDKFLGRLAGVADPEEKRKIIGRTFIEVFDEEATKLQDVKFLAQGTIYPDVIESAGAKTGKAHVIKSHHNVGGLPEDMQFELVEPLRELFKDEVRKIGLELGLPYDMVYRHPFPGPGLGVRILGEVKKEYADLLRQADHIFIEELRAFDWYHKTSQAFVVFQPVKSVGVVGDGRRYAWVVALRAVETIDFMTARWAHLPYELLEKVSNRIINEIAGISRVTYDVSSKPPATIEWE
;
A
#
# COMPACT_ATOMS: atom_id res chain seq x y z
N MET A 1 -35.08 1.82 10.36
CA MET A 1 -33.80 1.69 9.65
C MET A 1 -33.14 3.05 9.74
N ALA A 2 -32.05 3.19 10.47
CA ALA A 2 -31.23 4.39 10.39
C ALA A 2 -30.73 4.47 8.94
N MET A 3 -30.95 5.60 8.26
CA MET A 3 -30.34 5.83 6.94
C MET A 3 -28.84 5.73 7.13
N SER A 4 -28.16 4.86 6.39
CA SER A 4 -26.69 4.81 6.40
C SER A 4 -26.21 6.20 5.99
N GLN A 5 -25.36 6.78 6.80
CA GLN A 5 -24.78 8.08 6.53
C GLN A 5 -23.85 7.91 5.32
N ASP A 6 -24.05 8.71 4.27
CA ASP A 6 -23.19 8.67 3.07
C ASP A 6 -21.74 9.02 3.46
N ILE A 7 -20.87 8.01 3.45
CA ILE A 7 -19.46 8.15 3.84
C ILE A 7 -18.65 8.99 2.85
N HIS A 8 -19.18 9.22 1.64
CA HIS A 8 -18.58 10.04 0.59
C HIS A 8 -19.16 11.49 0.58
N ALA A 9 -20.10 11.82 1.48
CA ALA A 9 -20.74 13.15 1.51
C ALA A 9 -19.74 14.28 1.77
N HIS A 10 -18.68 14.00 2.53
CA HIS A 10 -17.59 14.93 2.79
C HIS A 10 -16.31 14.41 2.15
N ARG A 11 -15.90 14.98 1.02
CA ARG A 11 -14.77 14.49 0.23
C ARG A 11 -13.74 15.58 -0.08
N ILE A 12 -12.47 15.18 -0.04
CA ILE A 12 -11.34 16.02 -0.42
C ILE A 12 -10.82 15.58 -1.78
N LEU A 13 -10.65 16.53 -2.70
CA LEU A 13 -9.98 16.30 -3.97
C LEU A 13 -8.48 16.56 -3.81
N ILE A 14 -7.65 15.63 -4.25
CA ILE A 14 -6.19 15.78 -4.30
C ILE A 14 -5.77 15.77 -5.76
N LEU A 15 -5.16 16.86 -6.23
CA LEU A 15 -4.59 16.94 -7.57
C LEU A 15 -3.11 16.61 -7.52
N ASP A 16 -2.71 15.60 -8.30
CA ASP A 16 -1.37 15.05 -8.37
C ASP A 16 -0.57 15.71 -9.48
N PHE A 17 0.54 16.36 -9.13
CA PHE A 17 1.49 16.96 -10.07
C PHE A 17 2.73 16.07 -10.31
N GLY A 18 2.64 14.79 -9.98
CA GLY A 18 3.71 13.80 -10.19
C GLY A 18 4.61 13.56 -8.98
N SER A 19 4.21 13.96 -7.78
CA SER A 19 4.98 13.71 -6.57
C SER A 19 4.89 12.25 -6.13
N GLN A 20 6.02 11.67 -5.77
CA GLN A 20 6.05 10.37 -5.08
C GLN A 20 5.32 10.36 -3.71
N TYR A 21 5.02 11.52 -3.15
CA TYR A 21 4.36 11.66 -1.84
C TYR A 21 2.85 11.86 -1.92
N THR A 22 2.25 11.98 -3.12
CA THR A 22 0.81 12.24 -3.26
C THR A 22 -0.06 11.18 -2.57
N GLN A 23 0.30 9.91 -2.67
CA GLN A 23 -0.41 8.84 -1.97
C GLN A 23 -0.32 8.95 -0.44
N LEU A 24 0.75 9.55 0.10
CA LEU A 24 0.87 9.79 1.54
C LEU A 24 -0.11 10.87 2.00
N ILE A 25 -0.35 11.92 1.18
CA ILE A 25 -1.37 12.93 1.47
C ILE A 25 -2.74 12.25 1.60
N ALA A 26 -3.11 11.43 0.63
CA ALA A 26 -4.39 10.72 0.65
C ALA A 26 -4.51 9.79 1.88
N ARG A 27 -3.47 9.03 2.20
CA ARG A 27 -3.45 8.18 3.40
C ARG A 27 -3.64 8.98 4.68
N ARG A 28 -3.01 10.16 4.82
CA ARG A 28 -3.21 11.04 5.97
C ARG A 28 -4.63 11.57 6.08
N VAL A 29 -5.23 11.99 4.96
CA VAL A 29 -6.64 12.42 4.94
C VAL A 29 -7.58 11.29 5.35
N ARG A 30 -7.32 10.05 4.86
CA ARG A 30 -8.09 8.85 5.25
C ARG A 30 -7.87 8.46 6.72
N GLU A 31 -6.66 8.64 7.24
CA GLU A 31 -6.33 8.41 8.65
C GLU A 31 -7.10 9.38 9.57
N ILE A 32 -7.35 10.61 9.12
CA ILE A 32 -8.20 11.60 9.79
C ILE A 32 -9.68 11.19 9.78
N GLY A 33 -10.06 10.23 8.95
CA GLY A 33 -11.42 9.72 8.84
C GLY A 33 -12.25 10.41 7.75
N VAL A 34 -11.63 11.01 6.75
CA VAL A 34 -12.33 11.69 5.65
C VAL A 34 -11.99 11.04 4.31
N TYR A 35 -13.03 10.87 3.48
CA TYR A 35 -12.86 10.35 2.13
C TYR A 35 -12.09 11.32 1.23
N CYS A 36 -11.20 10.81 0.40
CA CYS A 36 -10.50 11.60 -0.61
C CYS A 36 -10.19 10.77 -1.85
N GLU A 37 -10.01 11.44 -2.97
CA GLU A 37 -9.54 10.83 -4.21
C GLU A 37 -8.35 11.60 -4.77
N ILE A 38 -7.42 10.85 -5.40
CA ILE A 38 -6.30 11.40 -6.16
C ILE A 38 -6.69 11.41 -7.63
N HIS A 39 -6.60 12.57 -8.24
CA HIS A 39 -6.77 12.76 -9.68
C HIS A 39 -5.55 13.48 -10.28
N PRO A 40 -5.23 13.27 -11.55
CA PRO A 40 -4.14 13.99 -12.19
C PRO A 40 -4.44 15.49 -12.27
N PHE A 41 -3.38 16.30 -12.30
CA PHE A 41 -3.48 17.78 -12.34
C PHE A 41 -4.30 18.32 -13.51
N ASP A 42 -4.42 17.57 -14.62
CA ASP A 42 -5.17 17.92 -15.82
C ASP A 42 -6.63 17.41 -15.83
N MET A 43 -7.17 17.06 -14.65
CA MET A 43 -8.59 16.76 -14.49
C MET A 43 -9.45 17.88 -15.07
N SER A 44 -10.49 17.54 -15.86
CA SER A 44 -11.30 18.58 -16.50
C SER A 44 -12.08 19.43 -15.50
N ASN A 45 -12.37 20.69 -15.87
CA ASN A 45 -13.16 21.59 -15.01
C ASN A 45 -14.53 21.00 -14.66
N GLU A 46 -15.18 20.36 -15.63
CA GLU A 46 -16.49 19.71 -15.46
C GLU A 46 -16.41 18.55 -14.46
N ALA A 47 -15.35 17.76 -14.53
CA ALA A 47 -15.14 16.64 -13.61
C ALA A 47 -14.88 17.13 -12.17
N ILE A 48 -14.09 18.21 -11.99
CA ILE A 48 -13.86 18.83 -10.69
C ILE A 48 -15.17 19.36 -10.09
N ILE A 49 -15.99 20.04 -10.90
CA ILE A 49 -17.29 20.56 -10.46
C ILE A 49 -18.23 19.41 -10.08
N ALA A 50 -18.27 18.35 -10.90
CA ALA A 50 -19.10 17.17 -10.65
C ALA A 50 -18.64 16.38 -9.40
N PHE A 51 -17.35 16.38 -9.10
CA PHE A 51 -16.81 15.77 -7.88
C PHE A 51 -17.32 16.46 -6.62
N ALA A 52 -17.66 17.75 -6.69
CA ALA A 52 -18.18 18.56 -5.59
C ALA A 52 -17.35 18.47 -4.30
N PRO A 53 -16.05 18.82 -4.33
CA PRO A 53 -15.17 18.68 -3.18
C PRO A 53 -15.54 19.66 -2.05
N ARG A 54 -15.35 19.26 -0.80
CA ARG A 54 -15.40 20.15 0.38
C ARG A 54 -14.13 20.99 0.52
N GLY A 55 -13.03 20.49 0.00
CA GLY A 55 -11.73 21.15 -0.06
C GLY A 55 -10.86 20.49 -1.10
N ILE A 56 -9.84 21.22 -1.56
CA ILE A 56 -8.90 20.74 -2.58
C ILE A 56 -7.48 20.84 -2.02
N ILE A 57 -6.68 19.80 -2.26
CA ILE A 57 -5.25 19.78 -1.97
C ILE A 57 -4.50 19.71 -3.30
N LEU A 58 -3.60 20.66 -3.54
CA LEU A 58 -2.63 20.61 -4.63
C LEU A 58 -1.36 19.95 -4.10
N ALA A 59 -1.04 18.76 -4.59
CA ALA A 59 0.12 18.00 -4.15
C ALA A 59 1.44 18.60 -4.67
N GLY A 60 2.56 18.02 -4.25
CA GLY A 60 3.88 18.33 -4.79
C GLY A 60 4.08 17.83 -6.22
N GLY A 61 5.19 18.19 -6.83
CA GLY A 61 5.61 17.75 -8.16
C GLY A 61 7.11 17.91 -8.37
N PRO A 62 7.70 17.18 -9.31
CA PRO A 62 9.14 17.25 -9.61
C PRO A 62 9.52 18.42 -10.52
N GLU A 63 8.54 19.03 -11.21
CA GLU A 63 8.76 20.06 -12.22
C GLU A 63 8.99 21.45 -11.60
N SER A 64 9.55 22.36 -12.39
CA SER A 64 9.62 23.79 -12.04
C SER A 64 8.47 24.55 -12.66
N VAL A 65 7.83 25.43 -11.90
CA VAL A 65 6.73 26.27 -12.43
C VAL A 65 7.17 27.28 -13.51
N HIS A 66 8.47 27.47 -13.71
CA HIS A 66 9.01 28.36 -14.75
C HIS A 66 9.06 27.74 -16.14
N GLU A 67 8.96 26.43 -16.25
CA GLU A 67 8.97 25.77 -17.55
C GLU A 67 7.66 26.04 -18.29
N ALA A 68 7.74 26.27 -19.60
CA ALA A 68 6.61 26.68 -20.42
C ALA A 68 5.43 25.68 -20.38
N ASP A 69 5.76 24.40 -20.27
CA ASP A 69 4.79 23.29 -20.24
C ASP A 69 4.57 22.73 -18.82
N SER A 70 4.92 23.50 -17.78
CA SER A 70 4.78 23.04 -16.40
C SER A 70 3.33 22.78 -16.02
N PRO A 71 3.04 21.73 -15.24
CA PRO A 71 1.70 21.39 -14.80
C PRO A 71 1.01 22.53 -14.05
N ARG A 72 -0.23 22.83 -14.40
CA ARG A 72 -1.04 23.89 -13.77
C ARG A 72 -2.35 23.33 -13.25
N ALA A 73 -2.85 23.92 -12.15
CA ALA A 73 -4.16 23.56 -11.64
C ALA A 73 -5.26 24.07 -12.59
N PRO A 74 -6.33 23.28 -12.85
CA PRO A 74 -7.48 23.72 -13.64
C PRO A 74 -8.17 24.95 -13.03
N GLN A 75 -8.76 25.79 -13.87
CA GLN A 75 -9.40 27.04 -13.42
C GLN A 75 -10.53 26.78 -12.41
N ALA A 76 -11.27 25.68 -12.55
CA ALA A 76 -12.35 25.30 -11.63
C ALA A 76 -11.89 25.20 -10.16
N VAL A 77 -10.60 24.91 -9.90
CA VAL A 77 -10.02 24.86 -8.55
C VAL A 77 -10.20 26.20 -7.82
N PHE A 78 -10.03 27.30 -8.54
CA PHE A 78 -10.14 28.66 -8.00
C PHE A 78 -11.59 29.20 -8.07
N ASP A 79 -12.35 28.79 -9.07
CA ASP A 79 -13.72 29.28 -9.31
C ASP A 79 -14.73 28.69 -8.31
N LEU A 80 -14.49 27.46 -7.80
CA LEU A 80 -15.35 26.79 -6.81
C LEU A 80 -15.36 27.48 -5.44
N LYS A 81 -14.34 28.28 -5.12
CA LYS A 81 -14.20 29.01 -3.84
C LYS A 81 -14.31 28.10 -2.60
N VAL A 82 -13.93 26.85 -2.73
CA VAL A 82 -13.77 25.93 -1.60
C VAL A 82 -12.39 26.11 -0.97
N PRO A 83 -12.17 25.69 0.27
CA PRO A 83 -10.84 25.73 0.88
C PRO A 83 -9.79 25.04 0.02
N LEU A 84 -8.62 25.68 -0.12
CA LEU A 84 -7.52 25.24 -0.98
C LEU A 84 -6.23 25.15 -0.19
N PHE A 85 -5.49 24.03 -0.33
CA PHE A 85 -4.22 23.81 0.33
C PHE A 85 -3.15 23.35 -0.67
N GLY A 86 -2.14 24.17 -0.91
CA GLY A 86 -1.00 23.85 -1.76
C GLY A 86 0.19 23.35 -0.95
N ILE A 87 0.75 22.22 -1.35
CA ILE A 87 1.92 21.59 -0.73
C ILE A 87 3.08 21.60 -1.72
N CYS A 88 4.22 22.20 -1.36
CA CYS A 88 5.43 22.28 -2.17
C CYS A 88 5.13 22.86 -3.57
N TYR A 89 5.22 22.07 -4.64
CA TYR A 89 4.83 22.50 -5.99
C TYR A 89 3.40 23.04 -6.05
N GLY A 90 2.46 22.43 -5.32
CA GLY A 90 1.08 22.90 -5.24
C GLY A 90 0.95 24.31 -4.68
N MET A 91 1.79 24.70 -3.69
CA MET A 91 1.88 26.09 -3.22
C MET A 91 2.43 27.01 -4.30
N GLN A 92 3.48 26.57 -5.00
CA GLN A 92 4.13 27.37 -6.04
C GLN A 92 3.21 27.62 -7.23
N THR A 93 2.53 26.59 -7.77
CA THR A 93 1.60 26.75 -8.88
C THR A 93 0.39 27.60 -8.49
N MET A 94 -0.12 27.47 -7.25
CA MET A 94 -1.16 28.34 -6.72
C MET A 94 -0.70 29.81 -6.67
N ALA A 95 0.50 30.07 -6.15
CA ALA A 95 1.06 31.43 -6.07
C ALA A 95 1.19 32.05 -7.45
N GLU A 96 1.76 31.34 -8.41
CA GLU A 96 1.97 31.82 -9.79
C GLU A 96 0.64 32.11 -10.50
N GLN A 97 -0.31 31.18 -10.44
CA GLN A 97 -1.63 31.34 -11.09
C GLN A 97 -2.49 32.47 -10.48
N MET A 98 -2.21 32.84 -9.24
CA MET A 98 -2.90 33.94 -8.55
C MET A 98 -2.15 35.29 -8.62
N GLY A 99 -1.08 35.37 -9.41
CA GLY A 99 -0.34 36.63 -9.67
C GLY A 99 0.80 36.91 -8.69
N GLY A 100 1.25 35.93 -7.93
CA GLY A 100 2.52 35.93 -7.20
C GLY A 100 3.69 35.62 -8.12
N LYS A 101 4.88 35.44 -7.54
CA LYS A 101 6.08 35.02 -8.28
C LYS A 101 6.82 33.89 -7.56
N VAL A 102 7.29 32.96 -8.36
CA VAL A 102 8.18 31.88 -7.94
C VAL A 102 9.53 32.08 -8.61
N GLN A 103 10.61 31.72 -7.97
CA GLN A 103 11.95 31.79 -8.54
C GLN A 103 12.72 30.51 -8.19
N GLY A 104 13.55 30.07 -9.14
CA GLY A 104 14.55 29.04 -8.89
C GLY A 104 15.55 29.53 -7.85
N SER A 105 15.98 28.64 -6.97
CA SER A 105 16.96 28.94 -5.95
C SER A 105 18.26 28.17 -6.20
N ASP A 106 19.40 28.87 -6.15
CA ASP A 106 20.71 28.23 -6.13
C ASP A 106 20.93 27.40 -4.85
N LEU A 107 20.19 27.72 -3.79
CA LEU A 107 20.15 26.98 -2.52
C LEU A 107 18.93 26.06 -2.52
N ARG A 108 19.19 24.78 -2.76
CA ARG A 108 18.16 23.74 -2.64
C ARG A 108 18.04 23.32 -1.18
N GLU A 109 16.80 23.09 -0.73
CA GLU A 109 16.53 22.61 0.62
C GLU A 109 15.96 21.18 0.56
N PHE A 110 16.75 20.23 1.06
CA PHE A 110 16.34 18.83 1.18
C PHE A 110 16.60 18.32 2.60
N GLY A 111 15.59 17.72 3.20
CA GLY A 111 15.71 17.11 4.51
C GLY A 111 15.08 17.96 5.62
N TYR A 112 15.54 17.73 6.84
CA TYR A 112 15.07 18.43 8.02
C TYR A 112 15.34 19.93 7.95
N ALA A 113 14.30 20.71 8.32
CA ALA A 113 14.42 22.15 8.53
C ALA A 113 13.53 22.56 9.71
N ARG A 114 13.95 23.60 10.43
CA ARG A 114 13.09 24.32 11.36
C ARG A 114 12.52 25.54 10.63
N VAL A 115 11.20 25.69 10.66
CA VAL A 115 10.53 26.90 10.20
C VAL A 115 10.00 27.69 11.40
N ASP A 116 10.16 29.02 11.36
CA ASP A 116 9.63 29.92 12.37
C ASP A 116 8.24 30.38 11.94
N VAL A 117 7.26 30.23 12.83
CA VAL A 117 5.88 30.69 12.61
C VAL A 117 5.83 32.18 12.93
N VAL A 118 5.71 33.00 11.90
CA VAL A 118 5.78 34.48 12.01
C VAL A 118 4.43 35.17 11.83
N GLY A 119 3.46 34.50 11.24
CA GLY A 119 2.11 35.01 11.01
C GLY A 119 1.05 34.27 11.82
N LYS A 120 -0.16 34.82 11.84
CA LYS A 120 -1.33 34.20 12.48
C LYS A 120 -2.38 33.86 11.44
N ALA A 121 -2.69 32.60 11.30
CA ALA A 121 -3.78 32.11 10.46
C ALA A 121 -4.29 30.78 11.02
N ARG A 122 -5.55 30.44 10.70
CA ARG A 122 -6.22 29.23 11.21
C ARG A 122 -5.42 27.96 11.02
N LEU A 123 -4.68 27.82 9.92
CA LEU A 123 -3.97 26.58 9.58
C LEU A 123 -2.93 26.17 10.65
N LEU A 124 -2.13 27.10 11.16
CA LEU A 124 -1.06 26.84 12.13
C LEU A 124 -1.35 27.34 13.54
N ASP A 125 -2.54 27.86 13.82
CA ASP A 125 -2.88 28.38 15.14
C ASP A 125 -2.76 27.32 16.24
N GLY A 126 -1.88 27.58 17.23
CA GLY A 126 -1.58 26.65 18.32
C GLY A 126 -0.91 25.35 17.88
N ILE A 127 -0.20 25.35 16.75
CA ILE A 127 0.59 24.20 16.26
C ILE A 127 2.06 24.59 16.26
N GLU A 128 2.83 24.01 17.17
CA GLU A 128 4.26 24.23 17.32
C GLU A 128 4.97 22.97 17.86
N ASP A 129 6.27 22.85 17.57
CA ASP A 129 7.19 21.87 18.16
C ASP A 129 8.07 22.53 19.23
N HIS A 130 8.38 23.80 19.03
CA HIS A 130 9.31 24.57 19.87
C HIS A 130 8.80 25.99 20.10
N VAL A 131 9.17 26.55 21.24
CA VAL A 131 9.08 27.98 21.53
C VAL A 131 10.50 28.41 21.94
N ASP A 132 11.08 29.38 21.23
CA ASP A 132 12.40 29.89 21.59
C ASP A 132 12.36 30.91 22.73
N ASP A 133 13.55 31.40 23.15
CA ASP A 133 13.69 32.33 24.25
C ASP A 133 12.99 33.68 23.99
N ASP A 134 12.81 34.07 22.74
CA ASP A 134 12.11 35.25 22.28
C ASP A 134 10.60 35.03 22.10
N GLY A 135 10.12 33.81 22.33
CA GLY A 135 8.70 33.41 22.20
C GLY A 135 8.27 33.12 20.76
N VAL A 136 9.21 32.92 19.83
CA VAL A 136 8.92 32.54 18.46
C VAL A 136 8.59 31.05 18.40
N LEU A 137 7.43 30.74 17.79
CA LEU A 137 6.96 29.36 17.59
C LEU A 137 7.72 28.72 16.43
N GLY A 138 8.21 27.50 16.58
CA GLY A 138 8.94 26.76 15.56
C GLY A 138 8.32 25.40 15.26
N LEU A 139 8.42 24.96 14.01
CA LEU A 139 8.01 23.62 13.55
C LEU A 139 9.20 22.88 12.96
N ASP A 140 9.32 21.59 13.30
CA ASP A 140 10.25 20.64 12.69
C ASP A 140 9.58 20.04 11.45
N VAL A 141 10.12 20.36 10.27
CA VAL A 141 9.50 20.01 9.00
C VAL A 141 10.49 19.32 8.05
N TRP A 142 9.96 18.71 7.01
CA TRP A 142 10.74 18.13 5.92
C TRP A 142 10.61 18.96 4.66
N MET A 143 11.72 19.51 4.18
CA MET A 143 11.83 20.25 2.93
C MET A 143 12.27 19.35 1.79
N SER A 144 11.79 19.63 0.58
CA SER A 144 12.21 18.94 -0.65
C SER A 144 11.92 19.83 -1.85
N HIS A 145 12.68 20.94 -2.00
CA HIS A 145 12.43 21.89 -3.08
C HIS A 145 13.70 22.60 -3.58
N GLY A 146 13.65 23.01 -4.86
CA GLY A 146 14.65 23.89 -5.50
C GLY A 146 14.10 25.28 -5.78
N ASP A 147 12.78 25.39 -6.03
CA ASP A 147 12.09 26.66 -6.29
C ASP A 147 11.38 27.14 -5.04
N LYS A 148 11.15 28.45 -4.94
CA LYS A 148 10.45 29.09 -3.82
C LYS A 148 9.60 30.25 -4.27
N VAL A 149 8.51 30.51 -3.55
CA VAL A 149 7.70 31.72 -3.72
C VAL A 149 8.50 32.93 -3.22
N THR A 150 8.62 33.97 -4.04
CA THR A 150 9.35 35.21 -3.71
C THR A 150 8.42 36.42 -3.58
N GLU A 151 7.28 36.40 -4.30
CA GLU A 151 6.21 37.39 -4.13
C GLU A 151 4.89 36.67 -3.94
N MET A 152 4.18 37.00 -2.86
CA MET A 152 2.86 36.42 -2.57
C MET A 152 1.79 37.04 -3.47
N PRO A 153 0.75 36.26 -3.81
CA PRO A 153 -0.47 36.84 -4.40
C PRO A 153 -1.16 37.84 -3.48
N ALA A 154 -1.94 38.73 -4.06
CA ALA A 154 -2.73 39.70 -3.29
C ALA A 154 -3.70 39.02 -2.31
N GLY A 155 -3.71 39.49 -1.07
CA GLY A 155 -4.53 38.95 0.03
C GLY A 155 -3.86 37.91 0.91
N PHE A 156 -2.72 37.35 0.49
CA PHE A 156 -1.94 36.44 1.31
C PHE A 156 -1.04 37.17 2.30
N GLN A 157 -0.76 36.51 3.42
CA GLN A 157 0.25 36.89 4.40
C GLN A 157 1.27 35.75 4.60
N ILE A 158 2.48 36.09 5.02
CA ILE A 158 3.49 35.09 5.40
C ILE A 158 3.03 34.45 6.70
N LEU A 159 3.04 33.12 6.74
CA LEU A 159 2.66 32.35 7.91
C LEU A 159 3.86 31.73 8.61
N ALA A 160 4.85 31.25 7.83
CA ALA A 160 6.10 30.73 8.35
C ALA A 160 7.27 31.08 7.42
N SER A 161 8.48 31.11 7.97
CA SER A 161 9.70 31.45 7.26
C SER A 161 10.91 30.65 7.73
N THR A 162 11.93 30.55 6.84
CA THR A 162 13.30 30.18 7.16
C THR A 162 14.25 31.25 6.61
N PRO A 163 15.53 31.29 7.01
CA PRO A 163 16.50 32.19 6.41
C PRO A 163 16.69 31.98 4.88
N SER A 164 16.55 30.76 4.38
CA SER A 164 16.68 30.39 2.96
C SER A 164 15.36 30.42 2.20
N CYS A 165 14.22 30.28 2.88
CA CYS A 165 12.88 30.33 2.32
C CYS A 165 12.00 31.32 3.11
N PRO A 166 12.03 32.62 2.76
CA PRO A 166 11.29 33.66 3.50
C PRO A 166 9.78 33.48 3.48
N ILE A 167 9.23 32.73 2.52
CA ILE A 167 7.82 32.38 2.42
C ILE A 167 7.73 30.83 2.45
N ALA A 168 8.02 30.25 3.62
CA ALA A 168 7.91 28.81 3.83
C ALA A 168 6.46 28.35 4.03
N ALA A 169 5.57 29.27 4.45
CA ALA A 169 4.13 29.09 4.42
C ALA A 169 3.42 30.43 4.21
N MET A 170 2.28 30.39 3.53
CA MET A 170 1.42 31.55 3.26
C MET A 170 -0.04 31.22 3.48
N ALA A 171 -0.85 32.24 3.83
CA ALA A 171 -2.25 32.08 4.11
C ALA A 171 -3.09 33.26 3.66
N ASP A 172 -4.29 32.98 3.17
CA ASP A 172 -5.40 33.91 3.01
C ASP A 172 -6.63 33.31 3.72
N ASP A 173 -6.81 33.69 4.98
CA ASP A 173 -7.92 33.19 5.80
C ASP A 173 -9.30 33.58 5.27
N ALA A 174 -9.40 34.70 4.53
CA ALA A 174 -10.66 35.16 3.99
C ALA A 174 -11.19 34.23 2.89
N ARG A 175 -10.29 33.73 2.04
CA ARG A 175 -10.59 32.75 1.01
C ARG A 175 -10.47 31.30 1.49
N ALA A 176 -9.89 31.08 2.67
CA ALA A 176 -9.45 29.77 3.19
C ALA A 176 -8.42 29.07 2.26
N TYR A 177 -7.45 29.85 1.75
CA TYR A 177 -6.38 29.39 0.88
C TYR A 177 -5.06 29.38 1.64
N TYR A 178 -4.36 28.25 1.61
CA TYR A 178 -3.13 28.03 2.36
C TYR A 178 -2.08 27.38 1.47
N GLY A 179 -0.83 27.69 1.73
CA GLY A 179 0.30 27.04 1.06
C GLY A 179 1.45 26.79 2.04
N VAL A 180 2.08 25.64 1.93
CA VAL A 180 3.31 25.29 2.65
C VAL A 180 4.35 24.78 1.68
N GLN A 181 5.62 25.18 1.86
CA GLN A 181 6.73 24.72 1.04
C GLN A 181 7.23 23.34 1.48
N PHE A 182 7.04 22.99 2.74
CA PHE A 182 7.38 21.70 3.33
C PHE A 182 6.29 20.64 3.12
N HIS A 183 6.61 19.40 3.45
CA HIS A 183 5.73 18.24 3.28
C HIS A 183 5.09 17.83 4.62
N PRO A 184 3.82 18.20 4.89
CA PRO A 184 3.12 17.81 6.13
C PRO A 184 2.73 16.33 6.14
N GLU A 185 2.69 15.66 5.00
CA GLU A 185 2.29 14.26 4.84
C GLU A 185 3.34 13.26 5.29
N VAL A 186 4.62 13.65 5.31
CA VAL A 186 5.72 12.74 5.66
C VAL A 186 5.91 12.66 7.18
N THR A 187 6.44 11.54 7.66
CA THR A 187 6.62 11.26 9.10
C THR A 187 7.64 12.19 9.79
N HIS A 188 8.53 12.81 9.02
CA HIS A 188 9.56 13.72 9.52
C HIS A 188 9.02 15.12 9.86
N THR A 189 7.84 15.50 9.34
CA THR A 189 7.12 16.71 9.79
C THR A 189 6.27 16.34 10.99
N LYS A 190 6.76 16.66 12.19
CA LYS A 190 6.18 16.17 13.45
C LYS A 190 4.72 16.53 13.63
N GLN A 191 4.34 17.77 13.30
CA GLN A 191 2.97 18.27 13.42
C GLN A 191 2.14 18.11 12.15
N GLY A 192 2.67 17.38 11.14
CA GLY A 192 2.04 17.25 9.82
C GLY A 192 0.60 16.74 9.88
N LEU A 193 0.33 15.72 10.69
CA LEU A 193 -1.03 15.19 10.86
C LEU A 193 -1.99 16.25 11.49
N ARG A 194 -1.51 17.06 12.45
CA ARG A 194 -2.32 18.13 13.04
C ARG A 194 -2.64 19.23 12.03
N ILE A 195 -1.67 19.60 11.18
CA ILE A 195 -1.86 20.59 10.12
C ILE A 195 -2.91 20.09 9.11
N LEU A 196 -2.79 18.84 8.65
CA LEU A 196 -3.76 18.24 7.74
C LEU A 196 -5.14 18.06 8.40
N SER A 197 -5.20 17.65 9.66
CA SER A 197 -6.46 17.55 10.41
C SER A 197 -7.15 18.90 10.53
N ARG A 198 -6.41 19.97 10.85
CA ARG A 198 -6.91 21.32 10.91
C ARG A 198 -7.51 21.77 9.57
N PHE A 199 -6.79 21.51 8.47
CA PHE A 199 -7.32 21.84 7.15
C PHE A 199 -8.59 21.06 6.82
N VAL A 200 -8.59 19.75 7.00
CA VAL A 200 -9.67 18.86 6.59
C VAL A 200 -10.91 19.00 7.49
N LEU A 201 -10.73 18.95 8.82
CA LEU A 201 -11.86 18.93 9.75
C LEU A 201 -12.35 20.34 10.06
N ASP A 202 -11.45 21.26 10.41
CA ASP A 202 -11.83 22.56 10.95
C ASP A 202 -12.08 23.59 9.83
N ILE A 203 -11.22 23.62 8.80
CA ILE A 203 -11.30 24.61 7.72
C ILE A 203 -12.28 24.17 6.63
N CYS A 204 -12.17 22.91 6.14
CA CYS A 204 -13.12 22.34 5.17
C CYS A 204 -14.45 21.94 5.81
N GLY A 205 -14.51 21.83 7.15
CA GLY A 205 -15.71 21.41 7.87
C GLY A 205 -16.17 19.99 7.54
N CYS A 206 -15.21 19.10 7.26
CA CYS A 206 -15.52 17.70 6.99
C CYS A 206 -15.84 16.97 8.29
N ALA A 207 -16.87 16.12 8.29
CA ALA A 207 -17.09 15.14 9.35
C ALA A 207 -16.26 13.88 9.07
N ALA A 208 -15.72 13.27 10.12
CA ALA A 208 -14.97 12.02 10.04
C ALA A 208 -15.90 10.81 9.86
N LEU A 209 -16.43 10.65 8.64
CA LEU A 209 -17.39 9.59 8.28
C LEU A 209 -16.70 8.33 7.76
N TRP A 210 -15.45 8.44 7.33
CA TRP A 210 -14.65 7.36 6.79
C TRP A 210 -14.03 6.52 7.93
N THR A 211 -14.85 5.67 8.54
CA THR A 211 -14.46 4.78 9.64
C THR A 211 -14.59 3.32 9.23
N PRO A 212 -13.83 2.38 9.82
CA PRO A 212 -13.91 0.96 9.47
C PRO A 212 -15.33 0.40 9.49
N SER A 213 -16.13 0.71 10.50
CA SER A 213 -17.51 0.24 10.61
C SER A 213 -18.39 0.79 9.49
N ASN A 214 -18.32 2.10 9.22
CA ASN A 214 -19.10 2.73 8.16
C ASN A 214 -18.70 2.22 6.77
N ILE A 215 -17.40 1.99 6.54
CA ILE A 215 -16.89 1.42 5.29
C ILE A 215 -17.45 0.01 5.08
N VAL A 216 -17.45 -0.83 6.11
CA VAL A 216 -18.02 -2.19 6.04
C VAL A 216 -19.51 -2.13 5.71
N ASP A 217 -20.27 -1.28 6.38
CA ASP A 217 -21.71 -1.15 6.17
C ASP A 217 -22.04 -0.65 4.76
N ASP A 218 -21.32 0.33 4.27
CA ASP A 218 -21.46 0.87 2.91
C ASP A 218 -21.09 -0.17 1.85
N ALA A 219 -19.96 -0.86 2.02
CA ALA A 219 -19.52 -1.91 1.11
C ALA A 219 -20.52 -3.08 1.05
N ILE A 220 -21.12 -3.49 2.19
CA ILE A 220 -22.17 -4.51 2.24
C ILE A 220 -23.41 -4.04 1.46
N ALA A 221 -23.83 -2.80 1.65
CA ALA A 221 -25.00 -2.25 0.95
C ALA A 221 -24.76 -2.19 -0.57
N THR A 222 -23.60 -1.73 -0.98
CA THR A 222 -23.16 -1.64 -2.39
C THR A 222 -23.12 -3.02 -3.04
N VAL A 223 -22.47 -3.99 -2.40
CA VAL A 223 -22.39 -5.37 -2.90
C VAL A 223 -23.80 -5.98 -3.05
N ARG A 224 -24.68 -5.82 -2.06
CA ARG A 224 -26.06 -6.33 -2.14
C ARG A 224 -26.84 -5.70 -3.29
N ALA A 225 -26.70 -4.41 -3.51
CA ALA A 225 -27.35 -3.69 -4.61
C ALA A 225 -26.83 -4.16 -5.98
N GLN A 226 -25.52 -4.36 -6.11
CA GLN A 226 -24.88 -4.82 -7.34
C GLN A 226 -25.20 -6.27 -7.68
N VAL A 227 -25.07 -7.16 -6.72
CA VAL A 227 -25.17 -8.62 -6.92
C VAL A 227 -26.62 -9.09 -6.99
N GLY A 228 -27.53 -8.49 -6.22
CA GLY A 228 -28.91 -8.94 -6.14
C GLY A 228 -29.01 -10.40 -5.67
N SER A 229 -29.68 -11.25 -6.47
CA SER A 229 -29.83 -12.69 -6.20
C SER A 229 -28.82 -13.58 -6.94
N SER A 230 -27.87 -12.98 -7.65
CA SER A 230 -26.89 -13.72 -8.48
C SER A 230 -25.78 -14.35 -7.63
N LYS A 231 -25.08 -15.33 -8.19
CA LYS A 231 -23.92 -15.97 -7.54
C LYS A 231 -22.64 -15.24 -7.86
N VAL A 232 -21.73 -15.23 -6.88
CA VAL A 232 -20.41 -14.61 -6.94
C VAL A 232 -19.33 -15.67 -6.76
N LEU A 233 -18.32 -15.63 -7.60
CA LEU A 233 -17.10 -16.43 -7.50
C LEU A 233 -15.96 -15.56 -7.00
N LEU A 234 -15.12 -16.07 -6.09
CA LEU A 234 -13.93 -15.41 -5.57
C LEU A 234 -12.73 -16.35 -5.63
N GLY A 235 -11.63 -15.90 -6.22
CA GLY A 235 -10.33 -16.54 -6.07
C GLY A 235 -9.74 -16.23 -4.69
N LEU A 236 -9.67 -17.23 -3.82
CA LEU A 236 -9.12 -17.11 -2.47
C LEU A 236 -7.65 -17.49 -2.50
N SER A 237 -6.75 -16.51 -2.45
CA SER A 237 -5.30 -16.74 -2.51
C SER A 237 -4.66 -17.02 -1.14
N GLY A 238 -5.43 -16.92 -0.05
CA GLY A 238 -4.89 -16.91 1.31
C GLY A 238 -4.20 -15.59 1.69
N GLY A 239 -4.09 -14.63 0.79
CA GLY A 239 -3.60 -13.28 1.07
C GLY A 239 -4.61 -12.45 1.86
N VAL A 240 -4.14 -11.35 2.47
CA VAL A 240 -5.00 -10.48 3.31
C VAL A 240 -6.19 -9.94 2.52
N ASP A 241 -5.98 -9.43 1.30
CA ASP A 241 -7.05 -8.78 0.53
C ASP A 241 -8.15 -9.77 0.14
N SER A 242 -7.79 -10.92 -0.43
CA SER A 242 -8.77 -11.95 -0.78
C SER A 242 -9.50 -12.49 0.45
N SER A 243 -8.84 -12.55 1.61
CA SER A 243 -9.45 -12.96 2.88
C SER A 243 -10.47 -11.95 3.38
N VAL A 244 -10.16 -10.65 3.28
CA VAL A 244 -11.08 -9.57 3.64
C VAL A 244 -12.27 -9.53 2.68
N VAL A 245 -12.03 -9.69 1.36
CA VAL A 245 -13.12 -9.81 0.37
C VAL A 245 -14.03 -10.98 0.69
N ALA A 246 -13.46 -12.17 1.01
CA ALA A 246 -14.26 -13.35 1.36
C ALA A 246 -15.15 -13.09 2.58
N ALA A 247 -14.60 -12.52 3.65
CA ALA A 247 -15.34 -12.21 4.87
C ALA A 247 -16.45 -11.17 4.62
N LEU A 248 -16.15 -10.11 3.87
CA LEU A 248 -17.10 -9.05 3.54
C LEU A 248 -18.24 -9.57 2.66
N LEU A 249 -17.91 -10.31 1.60
CA LEU A 249 -18.92 -10.90 0.70
C LEU A 249 -19.78 -11.92 1.43
N HIS A 250 -19.19 -12.77 2.27
CA HIS A 250 -19.98 -13.73 3.06
C HIS A 250 -20.99 -13.01 3.98
N LYS A 251 -20.56 -11.92 4.64
CA LYS A 251 -21.46 -11.09 5.47
C LYS A 251 -22.53 -10.38 4.63
N ALA A 252 -22.21 -10.00 3.38
CA ALA A 252 -23.13 -9.30 2.49
C ALA A 252 -24.18 -10.24 1.85
N ILE A 253 -23.76 -11.37 1.28
CA ILE A 253 -24.54 -12.22 0.37
C ILE A 253 -24.58 -13.71 0.76
N GLY A 254 -23.91 -14.11 1.85
CA GLY A 254 -23.99 -15.48 2.40
C GLY A 254 -23.70 -16.58 1.37
N ASP A 255 -24.64 -17.50 1.20
CA ASP A 255 -24.51 -18.70 0.35
C ASP A 255 -24.40 -18.41 -1.16
N GLN A 256 -24.61 -17.17 -1.61
CA GLN A 256 -24.39 -16.77 -3.00
C GLN A 256 -22.89 -16.74 -3.34
N LEU A 257 -22.01 -16.66 -2.33
CA LEU A 257 -20.56 -16.68 -2.48
C LEU A 257 -20.02 -18.10 -2.60
N THR A 258 -19.20 -18.36 -3.62
CA THR A 258 -18.33 -19.54 -3.70
C THR A 258 -16.90 -19.08 -3.87
N CYS A 259 -15.99 -19.58 -3.03
CA CYS A 259 -14.56 -19.32 -3.13
C CYS A 259 -13.85 -20.51 -3.78
N VAL A 260 -12.86 -20.25 -4.61
CA VAL A 260 -11.92 -21.26 -5.13
C VAL A 260 -10.54 -20.95 -4.57
N PHE A 261 -9.99 -21.87 -3.82
CA PHE A 261 -8.63 -21.82 -3.28
C PHE A 261 -7.75 -22.79 -4.08
N VAL A 262 -6.75 -22.24 -4.78
CA VAL A 262 -5.82 -23.03 -5.58
C VAL A 262 -4.58 -23.38 -4.75
N ASP A 263 -4.44 -24.66 -4.43
CA ASP A 263 -3.24 -25.19 -3.80
C ASP A 263 -2.23 -25.56 -4.88
N ASN A 264 -1.27 -24.69 -5.08
CA ASN A 264 -0.25 -24.78 -6.13
C ASN A 264 1.02 -25.55 -5.72
N GLY A 265 1.08 -26.10 -4.50
CA GLY A 265 2.26 -26.76 -3.96
C GLY A 265 3.42 -25.83 -3.58
N LEU A 266 3.24 -24.49 -3.73
CA LEU A 266 4.23 -23.47 -3.40
C LEU A 266 3.80 -22.61 -2.20
N LEU A 267 2.86 -23.08 -1.42
CA LEU A 267 2.36 -22.45 -0.20
C LEU A 267 3.29 -22.70 0.99
N ARG A 268 3.13 -21.91 2.04
CA ARG A 268 3.76 -22.16 3.35
C ARG A 268 3.26 -23.46 3.97
N LEU A 269 4.01 -23.97 4.94
CA LEU A 269 3.63 -25.18 5.69
C LEU A 269 2.23 -25.00 6.32
N HIS A 270 1.33 -25.95 6.06
CA HIS A 270 -0.06 -25.99 6.54
C HIS A 270 -0.95 -24.79 6.09
N GLU A 271 -0.51 -23.93 5.20
CA GLU A 271 -1.28 -22.75 4.79
C GLU A 271 -2.63 -23.13 4.15
N GLY A 272 -2.65 -24.14 3.27
CA GLY A 272 -3.88 -24.62 2.66
C GLY A 272 -4.91 -25.11 3.68
N ASP A 273 -4.45 -25.87 4.68
CA ASP A 273 -5.31 -26.40 5.74
C ASP A 273 -5.82 -25.27 6.65
N GLN A 274 -4.97 -24.29 6.95
CA GLN A 274 -5.37 -23.10 7.73
C GLN A 274 -6.44 -22.27 7.02
N VAL A 275 -6.32 -22.09 5.70
CA VAL A 275 -7.33 -21.39 4.89
C VAL A 275 -8.66 -22.14 4.92
N MET A 276 -8.65 -23.46 4.74
CA MET A 276 -9.87 -24.28 4.79
C MET A 276 -10.50 -24.24 6.17
N ALA A 277 -9.72 -24.42 7.24
CA ALA A 277 -10.23 -24.34 8.60
C ALA A 277 -10.86 -22.98 8.91
N MET A 278 -10.22 -21.89 8.48
CA MET A 278 -10.74 -20.54 8.74
C MET A 278 -12.03 -20.25 7.98
N PHE A 279 -12.04 -20.44 6.67
CA PHE A 279 -13.16 -19.98 5.85
C PHE A 279 -14.27 -21.02 5.75
N ALA A 280 -13.96 -22.30 5.51
CA ALA A 280 -14.98 -23.33 5.36
C ALA A 280 -15.54 -23.80 6.70
N GLU A 281 -14.69 -24.09 7.70
CA GLU A 281 -15.12 -24.68 8.96
C GLU A 281 -15.62 -23.64 9.97
N ASN A 282 -14.84 -22.52 10.16
CA ASN A 282 -15.18 -21.54 11.17
C ASN A 282 -16.18 -20.48 10.68
N MET A 283 -16.06 -20.03 9.44
CA MET A 283 -16.95 -19.00 8.88
C MET A 283 -18.12 -19.57 8.08
N GLY A 284 -18.08 -20.84 7.70
CA GLY A 284 -19.14 -21.48 6.89
C GLY A 284 -19.16 -21.00 5.44
N VAL A 285 -18.07 -20.44 4.92
CA VAL A 285 -17.94 -20.03 3.51
C VAL A 285 -17.79 -21.26 2.64
N LYS A 286 -18.50 -21.31 1.52
CA LYS A 286 -18.32 -22.38 0.54
C LYS A 286 -16.96 -22.23 -0.16
N VAL A 287 -15.98 -23.08 0.17
CA VAL A 287 -14.64 -23.08 -0.41
C VAL A 287 -14.38 -24.38 -1.16
N ILE A 288 -13.97 -24.27 -2.41
CA ILE A 288 -13.48 -25.38 -3.25
C ILE A 288 -11.96 -25.31 -3.23
N ARG A 289 -11.29 -26.35 -2.69
CA ARG A 289 -9.84 -26.48 -2.75
C ARG A 289 -9.45 -27.24 -4.02
N ALA A 290 -8.80 -26.55 -4.96
CA ALA A 290 -8.25 -27.14 -6.16
C ALA A 290 -6.79 -27.56 -5.92
N ASN A 291 -6.54 -28.85 -5.75
CA ASN A 291 -5.19 -29.40 -5.59
C ASN A 291 -4.50 -29.47 -6.95
N ALA A 292 -3.54 -28.59 -7.19
CA ALA A 292 -2.90 -28.40 -8.49
C ALA A 292 -1.35 -28.50 -8.42
N GLU A 293 -0.77 -28.98 -7.30
CA GLU A 293 0.69 -29.09 -7.09
C GLU A 293 1.39 -29.71 -8.30
N ASP A 294 0.94 -30.87 -8.78
CA ASP A 294 1.60 -31.59 -9.89
C ASP A 294 1.58 -30.77 -11.19
N LYS A 295 0.49 -30.03 -11.45
CA LYS A 295 0.34 -29.18 -12.63
C LYS A 295 1.33 -28.00 -12.61
N PHE A 296 1.46 -27.34 -11.47
CA PHE A 296 2.39 -26.23 -11.30
C PHE A 296 3.85 -26.69 -11.36
N LEU A 297 4.22 -27.70 -10.60
CA LEU A 297 5.58 -28.23 -10.57
C LEU A 297 6.01 -28.83 -11.92
N GLY A 298 5.09 -29.50 -12.62
CA GLY A 298 5.36 -30.04 -13.95
C GLY A 298 5.67 -28.95 -14.98
N ARG A 299 5.01 -27.79 -14.91
CA ARG A 299 5.27 -26.66 -15.81
C ARG A 299 6.50 -25.84 -15.44
N LEU A 300 6.92 -25.89 -14.19
CA LEU A 300 8.12 -25.21 -13.69
C LEU A 300 9.39 -26.05 -13.89
N ALA A 301 9.28 -27.31 -14.31
CA ALA A 301 10.43 -28.18 -14.53
C ALA A 301 11.40 -27.57 -15.55
N GLY A 302 12.68 -27.42 -15.16
CA GLY A 302 13.72 -26.82 -16.00
C GLY A 302 13.68 -25.28 -16.11
N VAL A 303 12.73 -24.61 -15.45
CA VAL A 303 12.61 -23.14 -15.49
C VAL A 303 13.39 -22.53 -14.35
N ALA A 304 14.37 -21.69 -14.68
CA ALA A 304 15.25 -21.03 -13.71
C ALA A 304 15.11 -19.49 -13.70
N ASP A 305 14.62 -18.90 -14.78
CA ASP A 305 14.43 -17.46 -14.88
C ASP A 305 13.27 -16.98 -14.01
N PRO A 306 13.48 -15.98 -13.12
CA PRO A 306 12.46 -15.54 -12.18
C PRO A 306 11.20 -14.98 -12.83
N GLU A 307 11.35 -14.25 -13.93
CA GLU A 307 10.20 -13.65 -14.63
C GLU A 307 9.39 -14.73 -15.37
N GLU A 308 10.06 -15.73 -15.93
CA GLU A 308 9.39 -16.86 -16.55
C GLU A 308 8.64 -17.70 -15.51
N LYS A 309 9.23 -17.94 -14.33
CA LYS A 309 8.52 -18.60 -13.22
C LYS A 309 7.23 -17.86 -12.86
N ARG A 310 7.30 -16.54 -12.70
CA ARG A 310 6.14 -15.69 -12.37
C ARG A 310 5.04 -15.81 -13.42
N LYS A 311 5.40 -15.76 -14.72
CA LYS A 311 4.45 -15.89 -15.84
C LYS A 311 3.80 -17.27 -15.87
N ILE A 312 4.58 -18.33 -15.68
CA ILE A 312 4.06 -19.71 -15.67
C ILE A 312 3.10 -19.91 -14.50
N ILE A 313 3.49 -19.47 -13.29
CA ILE A 313 2.66 -19.59 -12.09
C ILE A 313 1.36 -18.81 -12.27
N GLY A 314 1.42 -17.57 -12.72
CA GLY A 314 0.25 -16.74 -12.96
C GLY A 314 -0.71 -17.34 -13.97
N ARG A 315 -0.19 -17.78 -15.14
CA ARG A 315 -1.00 -18.43 -16.18
C ARG A 315 -1.64 -19.72 -15.67
N THR A 316 -0.86 -20.57 -15.00
CA THR A 316 -1.37 -21.85 -14.48
C THR A 316 -2.46 -21.62 -13.41
N PHE A 317 -2.30 -20.59 -12.59
CA PHE A 317 -3.32 -20.22 -11.62
C PHE A 317 -4.66 -19.86 -12.27
N ILE A 318 -4.61 -19.03 -13.32
CA ILE A 318 -5.81 -18.63 -14.10
C ILE A 318 -6.48 -19.87 -14.68
N GLU A 319 -5.71 -20.75 -15.35
CA GLU A 319 -6.26 -21.95 -15.96
C GLU A 319 -6.92 -22.90 -14.94
N VAL A 320 -6.30 -23.13 -13.79
CA VAL A 320 -6.89 -23.96 -12.72
C VAL A 320 -8.15 -23.31 -12.17
N PHE A 321 -8.13 -21.98 -11.99
CA PHE A 321 -9.29 -21.24 -11.55
C PHE A 321 -10.45 -21.35 -12.54
N ASP A 322 -10.18 -21.23 -13.85
CA ASP A 322 -11.16 -21.38 -14.94
C ASP A 322 -11.76 -22.79 -14.99
N GLU A 323 -10.91 -23.81 -14.82
CA GLU A 323 -11.37 -25.20 -14.76
C GLU A 323 -12.38 -25.43 -13.62
N GLU A 324 -12.19 -24.78 -12.47
CA GLU A 324 -13.14 -24.84 -11.35
C GLU A 324 -14.36 -23.95 -11.58
N ALA A 325 -14.17 -22.76 -12.15
CA ALA A 325 -15.24 -21.82 -12.46
C ALA A 325 -16.25 -22.41 -13.44
N THR A 326 -15.78 -23.09 -14.48
CA THR A 326 -16.64 -23.73 -15.51
C THR A 326 -17.51 -24.88 -14.98
N LYS A 327 -17.15 -25.48 -13.85
CA LYS A 327 -17.97 -26.51 -13.19
C LYS A 327 -19.16 -25.89 -12.43
N LEU A 328 -19.15 -24.57 -12.18
CA LEU A 328 -20.18 -23.88 -11.44
C LEU A 328 -21.24 -23.33 -12.40
N GLN A 329 -22.50 -23.55 -12.05
CA GLN A 329 -23.63 -23.04 -12.83
C GLN A 329 -24.14 -21.72 -12.26
N ASP A 330 -24.63 -20.84 -13.11
CA ASP A 330 -25.31 -19.59 -12.75
C ASP A 330 -24.42 -18.57 -12.00
N VAL A 331 -23.10 -18.61 -12.19
CA VAL A 331 -22.21 -17.58 -11.67
C VAL A 331 -22.20 -16.39 -12.64
N LYS A 332 -22.57 -15.22 -12.14
CA LYS A 332 -22.61 -13.98 -12.93
C LYS A 332 -21.44 -13.05 -12.60
N PHE A 333 -20.97 -13.07 -11.38
CA PHE A 333 -19.98 -12.12 -10.87
C PHE A 333 -18.68 -12.81 -10.47
N LEU A 334 -17.56 -12.14 -10.77
CA LEU A 334 -16.23 -12.45 -10.26
C LEU A 334 -15.79 -11.37 -9.27
N ALA A 335 -15.48 -11.77 -8.05
CA ALA A 335 -14.95 -10.85 -7.06
C ALA A 335 -13.43 -10.79 -7.10
N GLN A 336 -12.89 -9.59 -6.94
CA GLN A 336 -11.45 -9.31 -6.91
C GLN A 336 -11.08 -8.45 -5.71
N GLY A 337 -9.87 -8.67 -5.19
CA GLY A 337 -9.28 -7.90 -4.09
C GLY A 337 -8.48 -6.69 -4.56
N THR A 338 -8.93 -6.02 -5.64
CA THR A 338 -8.34 -4.77 -6.12
C THR A 338 -8.42 -3.71 -5.02
N ILE A 339 -7.31 -3.01 -4.77
CA ILE A 339 -7.21 -1.94 -3.78
C ILE A 339 -6.88 -0.60 -4.46
N TYR A 340 -7.03 0.52 -3.74
CA TYR A 340 -6.90 1.86 -4.31
C TYR A 340 -5.54 2.13 -4.98
N PRO A 341 -4.39 1.70 -4.43
CA PRO A 341 -3.10 1.80 -5.14
C PRO A 341 -3.09 1.13 -6.51
N ASP A 342 -3.73 -0.03 -6.68
CA ASP A 342 -3.82 -0.73 -7.98
C ASP A 342 -4.60 0.11 -9.01
N VAL A 343 -5.64 0.82 -8.55
CA VAL A 343 -6.45 1.72 -9.39
C VAL A 343 -5.63 2.91 -9.88
N ILE A 344 -4.86 3.54 -8.97
CA ILE A 344 -4.01 4.70 -9.29
C ILE A 344 -2.92 4.28 -10.29
N GLU A 345 -2.23 3.17 -10.05
CA GLU A 345 -1.18 2.65 -10.94
C GLU A 345 -1.74 2.35 -12.35
N SER A 346 -2.94 1.76 -12.43
CA SER A 346 -3.60 1.45 -13.70
C SER A 346 -4.03 2.70 -14.47
N ALA A 347 -4.44 3.76 -13.77
CA ALA A 347 -4.79 5.05 -14.39
C ALA A 347 -3.55 5.76 -14.95
N GLY A 348 -2.43 5.75 -14.21
CA GLY A 348 -1.15 6.32 -14.64
C GLY A 348 -0.57 5.65 -15.89
N ALA A 349 -0.75 4.34 -16.04
CA ALA A 349 -0.30 3.60 -17.21
C ALA A 349 -1.01 4.03 -18.51
N LYS A 350 -2.27 4.43 -18.45
CA LYS A 350 -3.05 4.93 -19.60
C LYS A 350 -2.58 6.30 -20.10
N THR A 351 -1.99 7.12 -19.25
CA THR A 351 -1.49 8.46 -19.60
C THR A 351 -0.05 8.46 -20.15
N GLY A 352 0.62 7.30 -20.23
CA GLY A 352 1.93 7.13 -20.87
C GLY A 352 3.12 7.73 -20.11
N LYS A 353 2.93 8.24 -18.91
CA LYS A 353 4.00 8.86 -18.08
C LYS A 353 4.52 7.97 -16.94
N ALA A 354 3.93 6.79 -16.74
CA ALA A 354 4.42 5.82 -15.76
C ALA A 354 4.95 4.56 -16.46
N HIS A 355 6.19 4.17 -16.14
CA HIS A 355 6.67 2.83 -16.48
C HIS A 355 5.85 1.81 -15.69
N VAL A 356 5.17 0.90 -16.39
CA VAL A 356 4.45 -0.22 -15.80
C VAL A 356 5.45 -1.13 -15.09
N ILE A 357 5.60 -0.96 -13.77
CA ILE A 357 6.53 -1.76 -12.95
C ILE A 357 5.85 -3.04 -12.44
N LYS A 358 4.53 -3.14 -12.51
CA LYS A 358 3.80 -4.33 -12.02
C LYS A 358 2.75 -4.83 -13.03
N SER A 359 3.11 -5.90 -13.75
CA SER A 359 2.20 -6.71 -14.55
C SER A 359 1.43 -7.76 -13.70
N HIS A 360 1.43 -7.67 -12.37
CA HIS A 360 1.09 -8.78 -11.48
C HIS A 360 -0.19 -8.64 -10.68
N HIS A 361 -0.90 -7.51 -10.76
CA HIS A 361 -2.22 -7.39 -10.17
C HIS A 361 -3.30 -7.60 -11.24
N ASN A 362 -4.09 -8.62 -11.04
CA ASN A 362 -5.12 -9.29 -11.83
C ASN A 362 -6.14 -8.44 -12.64
N VAL A 363 -5.88 -7.21 -12.97
CA VAL A 363 -6.82 -6.37 -13.77
C VAL A 363 -6.75 -6.67 -15.27
N GLY A 364 -5.71 -7.39 -15.72
CA GLY A 364 -5.50 -7.68 -17.17
C GLY A 364 -5.27 -9.14 -17.53
N GLY A 365 -5.45 -10.08 -16.60
CA GLY A 365 -5.09 -11.48 -16.81
C GLY A 365 -6.25 -12.46 -17.04
N LEU A 366 -7.48 -11.98 -17.00
CA LEU A 366 -8.65 -12.83 -17.32
C LEU A 366 -8.78 -12.98 -18.84
N PRO A 367 -9.13 -14.18 -19.34
CA PRO A 367 -9.45 -14.39 -20.74
C PRO A 367 -10.56 -13.44 -21.22
N GLU A 368 -10.42 -12.87 -22.42
CA GLU A 368 -11.40 -11.93 -23.01
C GLU A 368 -12.79 -12.53 -23.22
N ASP A 369 -12.90 -13.85 -23.19
CA ASP A 369 -14.13 -14.63 -23.34
C ASP A 369 -14.87 -14.91 -22.03
N MET A 370 -14.30 -14.57 -20.85
CA MET A 370 -15.00 -14.65 -19.58
C MET A 370 -16.05 -13.53 -19.45
N GLN A 371 -17.32 -13.90 -19.48
CA GLN A 371 -18.47 -12.98 -19.37
C GLN A 371 -18.87 -12.69 -17.91
N PHE A 372 -17.92 -12.54 -17.00
CA PHE A 372 -18.25 -12.15 -15.61
C PHE A 372 -18.25 -10.63 -15.44
N GLU A 373 -19.23 -10.14 -14.70
CA GLU A 373 -19.18 -8.78 -14.16
C GLU A 373 -18.28 -8.75 -12.90
N LEU A 374 -17.49 -7.68 -12.73
CA LEU A 374 -16.56 -7.57 -11.59
C LEU A 374 -17.24 -7.01 -10.35
N VAL A 375 -16.90 -7.57 -9.19
CA VAL A 375 -17.22 -7.03 -7.86
C VAL A 375 -15.90 -6.75 -7.13
N GLU A 376 -15.60 -5.48 -6.89
CA GLU A 376 -14.33 -5.01 -6.33
C GLU A 376 -14.57 -4.20 -5.03
N PRO A 377 -14.93 -4.86 -3.92
CA PRO A 377 -15.41 -4.16 -2.73
C PRO A 377 -14.33 -3.39 -1.97
N LEU A 378 -13.04 -3.60 -2.29
CA LEU A 378 -11.90 -2.92 -1.66
C LEU A 378 -11.29 -1.83 -2.54
N ARG A 379 -11.87 -1.55 -3.72
CA ARG A 379 -11.30 -0.70 -4.76
C ARG A 379 -10.93 0.72 -4.30
N GLU A 380 -11.61 1.24 -3.30
CA GLU A 380 -11.39 2.58 -2.75
C GLU A 380 -10.43 2.59 -1.55
N LEU A 381 -9.94 1.44 -1.10
CA LEU A 381 -9.22 1.29 0.16
C LEU A 381 -7.71 1.18 -0.03
N PHE A 382 -6.96 1.85 0.85
CA PHE A 382 -5.54 1.56 1.04
C PHE A 382 -5.34 0.27 1.84
N LYS A 383 -4.13 -0.31 1.75
CA LYS A 383 -3.80 -1.59 2.40
C LYS A 383 -3.99 -1.59 3.92
N ASP A 384 -3.70 -0.48 4.58
CA ASP A 384 -3.90 -0.32 6.02
C ASP A 384 -5.38 -0.23 6.40
N GLU A 385 -6.21 0.36 5.53
CA GLU A 385 -7.67 0.38 5.70
C GLU A 385 -8.26 -1.02 5.51
N VAL A 386 -7.80 -1.77 4.50
CA VAL A 386 -8.19 -3.19 4.31
C VAL A 386 -7.91 -4.01 5.55
N ARG A 387 -6.76 -3.81 6.21
CA ARG A 387 -6.44 -4.49 7.47
C ARG A 387 -7.40 -4.11 8.59
N LYS A 388 -7.72 -2.82 8.74
CA LYS A 388 -8.66 -2.34 9.76
C LYS A 388 -10.06 -2.93 9.58
N ILE A 389 -10.59 -2.94 8.35
CA ILE A 389 -11.88 -3.56 8.07
C ILE A 389 -11.84 -5.09 8.21
N GLY A 390 -10.70 -5.73 7.96
CA GLY A 390 -10.51 -7.15 8.22
C GLY A 390 -10.74 -7.51 9.69
N LEU A 391 -10.21 -6.69 10.61
CA LEU A 391 -10.47 -6.86 12.05
C LEU A 391 -11.94 -6.59 12.40
N GLU A 392 -12.56 -5.57 11.81
CA GLU A 392 -13.98 -5.23 11.99
C GLU A 392 -14.90 -6.36 11.52
N LEU A 393 -14.48 -7.11 10.50
CA LEU A 393 -15.16 -8.29 9.99
C LEU A 393 -14.91 -9.56 10.83
N GLY A 394 -14.07 -9.47 11.88
CA GLY A 394 -13.77 -10.56 12.80
C GLY A 394 -12.67 -11.50 12.35
N LEU A 395 -11.86 -11.13 11.34
CA LEU A 395 -10.69 -11.91 10.98
C LEU A 395 -9.61 -11.84 12.08
N PRO A 396 -8.89 -12.93 12.36
CA PRO A 396 -7.84 -12.95 13.37
C PRO A 396 -6.73 -11.94 13.06
N TYR A 397 -6.22 -11.29 14.10
CA TYR A 397 -5.12 -10.31 13.99
C TYR A 397 -3.92 -10.88 13.20
N ASP A 398 -3.49 -12.10 13.50
CA ASP A 398 -2.35 -12.76 12.85
C ASP A 398 -2.57 -13.05 11.36
N MET A 399 -3.81 -13.17 10.91
CA MET A 399 -4.14 -13.31 9.49
C MET A 399 -4.06 -11.95 8.79
N VAL A 400 -4.60 -10.91 9.42
CA VAL A 400 -4.68 -9.56 8.86
C VAL A 400 -3.32 -8.86 8.84
N TYR A 401 -2.48 -9.07 9.87
CA TYR A 401 -1.15 -8.47 10.01
C TYR A 401 -0.02 -9.44 9.70
N ARG A 402 -0.30 -10.51 8.93
CA ARG A 402 0.75 -11.41 8.45
C ARG A 402 1.75 -10.69 7.54
N HIS A 403 3.00 -11.17 7.57
CA HIS A 403 4.01 -10.70 6.62
C HIS A 403 3.58 -10.94 5.18
N PRO A 404 3.96 -10.05 4.25
CA PRO A 404 3.72 -10.26 2.83
C PRO A 404 4.22 -11.62 2.35
N PHE A 405 3.41 -12.28 1.53
CA PHE A 405 3.78 -13.51 0.85
C PHE A 405 3.43 -13.31 -0.63
N PRO A 406 4.41 -13.40 -1.53
CA PRO A 406 4.21 -13.07 -2.93
C PRO A 406 3.26 -14.06 -3.60
N GLY A 407 2.55 -13.63 -4.66
CA GLY A 407 1.64 -14.49 -5.42
C GLY A 407 2.29 -15.78 -5.94
N PRO A 408 3.55 -15.77 -6.45
CA PRO A 408 4.26 -16.99 -6.84
C PRO A 408 4.64 -17.91 -5.67
N GLY A 409 4.41 -17.50 -4.43
CA GLY A 409 4.70 -18.30 -3.24
C GLY A 409 6.19 -18.62 -3.08
N LEU A 410 6.49 -19.85 -2.70
CA LEU A 410 7.87 -20.33 -2.55
C LEU A 410 8.63 -20.40 -3.87
N GLY A 411 7.95 -20.32 -5.03
CA GLY A 411 8.58 -20.39 -6.35
C GLY A 411 9.64 -19.32 -6.60
N VAL A 412 9.49 -18.11 -6.00
CA VAL A 412 10.46 -17.01 -6.06
C VAL A 412 11.36 -16.93 -4.83
N ARG A 413 11.30 -17.92 -3.96
CA ARG A 413 12.21 -18.12 -2.81
C ARG A 413 13.08 -19.36 -2.97
N ILE A 414 12.97 -20.04 -4.12
CA ILE A 414 13.86 -21.12 -4.54
C ILE A 414 14.65 -20.58 -5.73
N LEU A 415 15.94 -20.32 -5.53
CA LEU A 415 16.80 -19.83 -6.59
C LEU A 415 16.97 -20.89 -7.69
N GLY A 416 16.84 -20.46 -8.95
CA GLY A 416 16.92 -21.37 -10.08
C GLY A 416 15.69 -22.28 -10.22
N GLU A 417 15.87 -23.54 -10.62
CA GLU A 417 14.78 -24.48 -10.89
C GLU A 417 13.98 -24.83 -9.64
N VAL A 418 12.65 -24.78 -9.73
CA VAL A 418 11.73 -25.17 -8.67
C VAL A 418 11.50 -26.68 -8.71
N LYS A 419 11.81 -27.35 -7.57
CA LYS A 419 11.57 -28.78 -7.36
C LYS A 419 10.75 -29.02 -6.11
N LYS A 420 9.93 -30.06 -6.12
CA LYS A 420 9.14 -30.43 -4.93
C LYS A 420 10.03 -30.64 -3.69
N GLU A 421 11.15 -31.34 -3.83
CA GLU A 421 12.10 -31.54 -2.74
C GLU A 421 12.58 -30.21 -2.12
N TYR A 422 12.88 -29.20 -2.98
CA TYR A 422 13.34 -27.89 -2.52
C TYR A 422 12.23 -27.13 -1.81
N ALA A 423 11.01 -27.17 -2.36
CA ALA A 423 9.84 -26.55 -1.75
C ALA A 423 9.52 -27.17 -0.37
N ASP A 424 9.62 -28.51 -0.25
CA ASP A 424 9.35 -29.23 1.00
C ASP A 424 10.38 -28.89 2.09
N LEU A 425 11.66 -28.78 1.73
CA LEU A 425 12.71 -28.34 2.66
C LEU A 425 12.54 -26.87 3.07
N LEU A 426 12.26 -26.01 2.08
CA LEU A 426 12.11 -24.58 2.30
C LEU A 426 10.94 -24.25 3.20
N ARG A 427 9.76 -24.87 3.00
CA ARG A 427 8.57 -24.60 3.82
C ARG A 427 8.76 -24.98 5.28
N GLN A 428 9.54 -26.04 5.57
CA GLN A 428 9.90 -26.43 6.93
C GLN A 428 10.84 -25.40 7.56
N ALA A 429 11.86 -24.95 6.81
CA ALA A 429 12.81 -23.95 7.29
C ALA A 429 12.12 -22.59 7.53
N ASP A 430 11.24 -22.17 6.62
CA ASP A 430 10.45 -20.94 6.76
C ASP A 430 9.53 -21.01 7.99
N HIS A 431 8.91 -22.16 8.22
CA HIS A 431 8.07 -22.39 9.40
C HIS A 431 8.84 -22.21 10.70
N ILE A 432 10.00 -22.85 10.83
CA ILE A 432 10.87 -22.72 12.01
C ILE A 432 11.28 -21.27 12.23
N PHE A 433 11.66 -20.56 11.16
CA PHE A 433 12.07 -19.16 11.27
C PHE A 433 10.93 -18.26 11.76
N ILE A 434 9.75 -18.39 11.18
CA ILE A 434 8.57 -17.62 11.59
C ILE A 434 8.15 -17.96 13.03
N GLU A 435 8.20 -19.22 13.43
CA GLU A 435 7.90 -19.67 14.79
C GLU A 435 8.85 -19.03 15.82
N GLU A 436 10.15 -19.05 15.56
CA GLU A 436 11.14 -18.44 16.47
C GLU A 436 11.05 -16.91 16.48
N LEU A 437 10.76 -16.26 15.36
CA LEU A 437 10.48 -14.81 15.33
C LEU A 437 9.30 -14.43 16.25
N ARG A 438 8.27 -15.28 16.30
CA ARG A 438 7.12 -15.09 17.21
C ARG A 438 7.52 -15.34 18.65
N ALA A 439 8.25 -16.42 18.92
CA ALA A 439 8.70 -16.78 20.27
C ALA A 439 9.62 -15.72 20.90
N PHE A 440 10.43 -15.03 20.10
CA PHE A 440 11.31 -13.95 20.53
C PHE A 440 10.68 -12.55 20.44
N ASP A 441 9.40 -12.45 20.10
CA ASP A 441 8.68 -11.17 19.92
C ASP A 441 9.31 -10.26 18.85
N TRP A 442 9.80 -10.86 17.76
CA TRP A 442 10.39 -10.16 16.62
C TRP A 442 9.52 -10.18 15.36
N TYR A 443 8.47 -10.98 15.33
CA TYR A 443 7.61 -11.08 14.14
C TYR A 443 7.01 -9.73 13.74
N HIS A 444 6.44 -8.98 14.70
CA HIS A 444 5.83 -7.67 14.43
C HIS A 444 6.83 -6.50 14.42
N LYS A 445 8.09 -6.72 14.83
CA LYS A 445 9.17 -5.75 14.71
C LYS A 445 9.81 -5.76 13.32
N THR A 446 9.66 -6.86 12.59
CA THR A 446 10.07 -6.97 11.20
C THR A 446 8.88 -6.76 10.27
N SER A 447 9.11 -6.11 9.13
CA SER A 447 8.05 -5.85 8.14
C SER A 447 7.83 -7.04 7.22
N GLN A 448 8.91 -7.80 6.94
CA GLN A 448 8.88 -9.04 6.18
C GLN A 448 10.05 -9.93 6.59
N ALA A 449 9.78 -11.21 6.78
CA ALA A 449 10.79 -12.22 7.06
C ALA A 449 10.43 -13.54 6.40
N PHE A 450 11.44 -14.23 5.87
CA PHE A 450 11.31 -15.50 5.16
C PHE A 450 12.66 -16.20 4.99
N VAL A 451 12.61 -17.43 4.50
CA VAL A 451 13.78 -18.23 4.15
C VAL A 451 13.88 -18.35 2.62
N VAL A 452 15.10 -18.32 2.10
CA VAL A 452 15.43 -18.54 0.68
C VAL A 452 16.21 -19.84 0.56
N PHE A 453 15.79 -20.71 -0.37
CA PHE A 453 16.49 -21.94 -0.70
C PHE A 453 17.58 -21.66 -1.75
N GLN A 454 18.81 -22.02 -1.41
CA GLN A 454 19.95 -21.91 -2.32
C GLN A 454 20.30 -23.32 -2.84
N PRO A 455 20.21 -23.58 -4.16
CA PRO A 455 20.50 -24.89 -4.74
C PRO A 455 22.01 -25.18 -4.78
N VAL A 456 22.68 -24.94 -3.67
CA VAL A 456 24.12 -25.13 -3.46
C VAL A 456 24.30 -26.06 -2.27
N LYS A 457 25.18 -27.07 -2.42
CA LYS A 457 25.53 -27.98 -1.32
C LYS A 457 26.78 -27.51 -0.60
N SER A 458 26.68 -27.51 0.71
CA SER A 458 27.82 -27.23 1.61
C SER A 458 28.21 -28.49 2.40
N VAL A 459 29.49 -28.60 2.70
CA VAL A 459 29.97 -29.67 3.56
C VAL A 459 29.55 -29.40 5.02
N GLY A 460 28.99 -30.39 5.65
CA GLY A 460 28.74 -30.47 7.08
C GLY A 460 29.41 -31.73 7.67
N VAL A 461 29.52 -31.79 8.99
CA VAL A 461 30.01 -32.96 9.72
C VAL A 461 28.88 -33.43 10.63
N VAL A 462 28.49 -34.68 10.51
CA VAL A 462 27.50 -35.33 11.37
C VAL A 462 28.14 -36.61 11.94
N GLY A 463 28.38 -36.61 13.23
CA GLY A 463 29.24 -37.64 13.84
C GLY A 463 30.64 -37.56 13.23
N ASP A 464 31.19 -38.70 12.83
CA ASP A 464 32.53 -38.81 12.20
C ASP A 464 32.48 -38.74 10.65
N GLY A 465 31.28 -38.48 10.06
CA GLY A 465 31.06 -38.51 8.62
C GLY A 465 30.89 -37.12 8.00
N ARG A 466 31.43 -36.92 6.77
CA ARG A 466 31.14 -35.75 5.95
C ARG A 466 29.76 -35.89 5.29
N ARG A 467 28.93 -34.85 5.41
CA ARG A 467 27.65 -34.76 4.75
C ARG A 467 27.61 -33.55 3.83
N TYR A 468 27.14 -33.73 2.60
CA TYR A 468 26.88 -32.64 1.66
C TYR A 468 25.36 -32.42 1.61
N ALA A 469 24.91 -31.28 2.09
CA ALA A 469 23.49 -30.93 2.11
C ALA A 469 23.28 -29.47 1.72
N TRP A 470 22.03 -29.09 1.55
CA TRP A 470 21.64 -27.79 0.99
C TRP A 470 21.89 -26.63 1.95
N VAL A 471 21.94 -25.43 1.38
CA VAL A 471 22.11 -24.16 2.08
C VAL A 471 20.80 -23.39 2.00
N VAL A 472 20.45 -22.70 3.09
CA VAL A 472 19.34 -21.74 3.11
C VAL A 472 19.84 -20.39 3.65
N ALA A 473 19.20 -19.30 3.19
CA ALA A 473 19.44 -17.96 3.70
C ALA A 473 18.20 -17.44 4.42
N LEU A 474 18.38 -16.92 5.62
CA LEU A 474 17.35 -16.16 6.32
C LEU A 474 17.35 -14.74 5.79
N ARG A 475 16.17 -14.17 5.54
CA ARG A 475 15.96 -12.78 5.17
C ARG A 475 14.95 -12.16 6.12
N ALA A 476 15.31 -11.06 6.77
CA ALA A 476 14.39 -10.25 7.56
C ALA A 476 14.69 -8.77 7.34
N VAL A 477 13.66 -7.96 7.12
CA VAL A 477 13.79 -6.54 6.84
C VAL A 477 12.82 -5.71 7.67
N GLU A 478 13.25 -4.48 7.94
CA GLU A 478 12.43 -3.41 8.51
C GLU A 478 12.23 -2.34 7.44
N THR A 479 10.98 -1.94 7.25
CA THR A 479 10.60 -0.89 6.29
C THR A 479 9.28 -0.25 6.68
N ILE A 480 9.06 0.98 6.22
CA ILE A 480 7.80 1.69 6.41
C ILE A 480 6.96 1.65 5.13
N ASP A 481 7.61 1.74 3.98
CA ASP A 481 6.98 1.97 2.67
C ASP A 481 7.24 0.87 1.63
N PHE A 482 8.09 -0.11 1.94
CA PHE A 482 8.58 -1.16 1.03
C PHE A 482 9.37 -0.64 -0.19
N MET A 483 9.56 0.67 -0.32
CA MET A 483 10.43 1.28 -1.34
C MET A 483 11.88 1.22 -0.89
N THR A 484 12.12 1.53 0.37
CA THR A 484 13.41 1.39 1.05
C THR A 484 13.27 0.39 2.19
N ALA A 485 14.30 -0.42 2.43
CA ALA A 485 14.32 -1.36 3.54
C ALA A 485 15.74 -1.56 4.06
N ARG A 486 15.87 -1.70 5.36
CA ARG A 486 17.11 -2.16 5.98
C ARG A 486 16.95 -3.61 6.42
N TRP A 487 18.03 -4.36 6.44
CA TRP A 487 18.03 -5.68 7.06
C TRP A 487 17.77 -5.54 8.57
N ALA A 488 17.00 -6.45 9.15
CA ALA A 488 16.66 -6.41 10.56
C ALA A 488 17.84 -6.89 11.41
N HIS A 489 18.17 -6.16 12.47
CA HIS A 489 19.23 -6.51 13.41
C HIS A 489 18.70 -7.52 14.44
N LEU A 490 18.41 -8.75 13.97
CA LEU A 490 17.91 -9.82 14.84
C LEU A 490 18.94 -10.17 15.94
N PRO A 491 18.49 -10.50 17.17
CA PRO A 491 19.39 -10.98 18.22
C PRO A 491 20.19 -12.21 17.78
N TYR A 492 21.44 -12.27 18.16
CA TYR A 492 22.30 -13.42 17.84
C TYR A 492 21.75 -14.74 18.39
N GLU A 493 21.13 -14.70 19.57
CA GLU A 493 20.50 -15.86 20.21
C GLU A 493 19.31 -16.39 19.36
N LEU A 494 18.56 -15.51 18.73
CA LEU A 494 17.50 -15.88 17.81
C LEU A 494 18.09 -16.55 16.55
N LEU A 495 19.11 -15.94 15.95
CA LEU A 495 19.78 -16.50 14.76
C LEU A 495 20.41 -17.86 15.05
N GLU A 496 21.06 -18.01 16.20
CA GLU A 496 21.61 -19.27 16.67
C GLU A 496 20.52 -20.32 16.86
N LYS A 497 19.44 -19.98 17.53
CA LYS A 497 18.30 -20.87 17.77
C LYS A 497 17.69 -21.37 16.46
N VAL A 498 17.41 -20.45 15.52
CA VAL A 498 16.86 -20.78 14.20
C VAL A 498 17.80 -21.69 13.43
N SER A 499 19.09 -21.35 13.36
CA SER A 499 20.11 -22.15 12.67
C SER A 499 20.20 -23.56 13.24
N ASN A 500 20.27 -23.69 14.57
CA ASN A 500 20.34 -24.97 15.24
C ASN A 500 19.11 -25.83 14.98
N ARG A 501 17.91 -25.23 15.04
CA ARG A 501 16.65 -25.95 14.76
C ARG A 501 16.59 -26.43 13.31
N ILE A 502 16.87 -25.54 12.34
CA ILE A 502 16.83 -25.90 10.91
C ILE A 502 17.78 -27.05 10.60
N ILE A 503 19.04 -27.00 11.09
CA ILE A 503 20.05 -28.02 10.81
C ILE A 503 19.72 -29.37 11.48
N ASN A 504 19.15 -29.33 12.67
CA ASN A 504 18.88 -30.55 13.45
C ASN A 504 17.53 -31.19 13.11
N GLU A 505 16.50 -30.37 12.79
CA GLU A 505 15.15 -30.88 12.54
C GLU A 505 14.90 -31.21 11.06
N ILE A 506 15.64 -30.57 10.12
CA ILE A 506 15.44 -30.76 8.67
C ILE A 506 16.59 -31.57 8.06
N ALA A 507 16.33 -32.86 7.80
CA ALA A 507 17.29 -33.73 7.14
C ALA A 507 17.47 -33.30 5.67
N GLY A 508 18.47 -32.56 5.33
CA GLY A 508 18.74 -32.10 3.96
C GLY A 508 19.35 -30.71 3.91
N ILE A 509 19.35 -30.00 5.04
CA ILE A 509 19.99 -28.70 5.19
C ILE A 509 21.19 -28.82 6.10
N SER A 510 22.35 -28.26 5.71
CA SER A 510 23.59 -28.30 6.50
C SER A 510 24.16 -26.94 6.84
N ARG A 511 23.58 -25.86 6.27
CA ARG A 511 24.08 -24.51 6.51
C ARG A 511 22.95 -23.50 6.41
N VAL A 512 22.98 -22.55 7.35
CA VAL A 512 22.11 -21.40 7.41
C VAL A 512 22.97 -20.14 7.30
N THR A 513 22.57 -19.19 6.45
CA THR A 513 23.18 -17.86 6.30
C THR A 513 22.14 -16.78 6.63
N TYR A 514 22.60 -15.55 6.88
CA TYR A 514 21.71 -14.41 7.09
C TYR A 514 22.05 -13.30 6.09
N ASP A 515 21.04 -12.81 5.35
CA ASP A 515 21.20 -11.76 4.37
C ASP A 515 21.16 -10.38 5.05
N VAL A 516 22.30 -9.67 4.98
CA VAL A 516 22.51 -8.34 5.57
C VAL A 516 22.43 -7.20 4.54
N SER A 517 21.79 -7.44 3.39
CA SER A 517 21.67 -6.45 2.32
C SER A 517 20.49 -5.52 2.54
N SER A 518 20.70 -4.22 2.31
CA SER A 518 19.63 -3.22 2.35
C SER A 518 19.04 -2.96 0.95
N LYS A 519 17.80 -2.47 0.89
CA LYS A 519 17.15 -1.99 -0.34
C LYS A 519 17.14 -0.46 -0.34
N PRO A 520 17.69 0.22 -1.34
CA PRO A 520 18.56 -0.31 -2.38
C PRO A 520 19.95 -0.70 -1.87
N PRO A 521 20.87 -1.36 -2.64
CA PRO A 521 20.66 -1.79 -4.03
C PRO A 521 19.96 -3.14 -4.17
N ALA A 522 19.92 -3.97 -3.10
CA ALA A 522 19.19 -5.24 -3.15
C ALA A 522 17.67 -5.04 -3.15
N THR A 523 16.91 -6.06 -3.54
CA THR A 523 15.47 -6.14 -3.34
C THR A 523 15.13 -6.83 -2.02
N ILE A 524 13.86 -6.80 -1.58
CA ILE A 524 13.46 -7.56 -0.38
C ILE A 524 13.39 -9.05 -0.72
N GLU A 525 12.59 -9.43 -1.72
CA GLU A 525 12.62 -10.80 -2.28
C GLU A 525 13.89 -10.97 -3.13
N TRP A 526 14.38 -12.19 -3.27
CA TRP A 526 15.61 -12.46 -4.03
C TRP A 526 15.36 -12.70 -5.51
N GLU A 527 14.13 -13.15 -5.87
CA GLU A 527 13.69 -13.33 -7.26
C GLU A 527 12.35 -12.61 -7.54
#